data_fb6c8b28b5597ef0917b17403b53bc94
#
_entry.id   fb6c8b28b5597ef0917b17403b53bc94
#
_cell.length_a   1.000
_cell.length_b   1.000
_cell.length_c   1.000
_cell.angle_alpha   90.00
_cell.angle_beta   90.00
_cell.angle_gamma   90.00
#
_symmetry.space_group_name_H-M   'P 1'
#
loop_
_entity.id
_entity.type
_entity.pdbx_description
1 polymer ?
#
loop_
_entity_poly.entity_id
_entity_poly.type
_entity_poly.pdbx_seq_one_letter_code
_entity_poly.pdbx_strand_id
1 'polypeptide(L)'
;MDLNLLKVFVSVANKKSISLASNELKCAQSNVTSRIKQLEKTMDLTLFHRVPKGVILTEHGERFYPKALEIIHKMEDALFSLKDNEKIGQLKVGSTECNAVVRISPFLIKLHEDFPQMQLELFTGTTKSVTEQILDYQVDIAFISGEPKSDKLMVLRKIEEEIAILEPNSSNVPNVTLTFKEGCVYDEFLKNYYEEKNIFVEKSLSFGSLETILSCVKVGMGKTLLPMSIVKKMGYDKDI
;
A
#
# COMPACT_ATOMS: atom_id res chain seq x y z
N MET A 1 -12.42 4.69 -28.04
CA MET A 1 -11.21 4.83 -27.19
C MET A 1 -10.62 3.43 -27.05
N ASP A 2 -9.34 3.25 -27.32
CA ASP A 2 -8.68 1.93 -27.28
C ASP A 2 -8.14 1.67 -25.85
N LEU A 3 -8.34 0.47 -25.31
CA LEU A 3 -7.84 0.06 -23.99
C LEU A 3 -6.31 0.21 -23.87
N ASN A 4 -5.59 -0.02 -24.98
CA ASN A 4 -4.14 0.17 -25.02
C ASN A 4 -3.70 1.62 -24.77
N LEU A 5 -4.52 2.61 -25.18
CA LEU A 5 -4.23 4.02 -24.88
C LEU A 5 -4.34 4.29 -23.38
N LEU A 6 -5.33 3.67 -22.70
CA LEU A 6 -5.51 3.79 -21.25
C LEU A 6 -4.35 3.11 -20.50
N LYS A 7 -3.93 1.91 -20.91
CA LYS A 7 -2.78 1.21 -20.30
C LYS A 7 -1.49 2.03 -20.44
N VAL A 8 -1.26 2.65 -21.59
CA VAL A 8 -0.11 3.54 -21.79
C VAL A 8 -0.20 4.78 -20.91
N PHE A 9 -1.38 5.40 -20.82
CA PHE A 9 -1.60 6.55 -19.96
C PHE A 9 -1.31 6.24 -18.48
N VAL A 10 -1.86 5.14 -17.97
CA VAL A 10 -1.65 4.70 -16.58
C VAL A 10 -0.19 4.37 -16.31
N SER A 11 0.49 3.65 -17.21
CA SER A 11 1.93 3.34 -17.06
C SER A 11 2.78 4.62 -17.01
N VAL A 12 2.52 5.59 -17.89
CA VAL A 12 3.24 6.88 -17.89
C VAL A 12 2.97 7.67 -16.61
N ALA A 13 1.74 7.69 -16.11
CA ALA A 13 1.37 8.35 -14.86
C ALA A 13 2.11 7.75 -13.66
N ASN A 14 2.14 6.43 -13.55
CA ASN A 14 2.82 5.71 -12.46
C ASN A 14 4.34 5.90 -12.47
N LYS A 15 4.95 5.81 -13.66
CA LYS A 15 6.42 5.95 -13.80
C LYS A 15 6.89 7.40 -13.80
N LYS A 16 5.99 8.36 -13.99
CA LYS A 16 6.32 9.79 -14.18
C LYS A 16 7.38 10.02 -15.26
N SER A 17 7.52 9.06 -16.18
CA SER A 17 8.59 9.02 -17.20
C SER A 17 8.16 8.20 -18.42
N ILE A 18 8.22 8.81 -19.59
CA ILE A 18 7.94 8.13 -20.86
C ILE A 18 8.94 7.00 -21.12
N SER A 19 10.22 7.21 -20.78
CA SER A 19 11.27 6.20 -20.94
C SER A 19 11.03 4.97 -20.06
N LEU A 20 10.72 5.16 -18.78
CA LEU A 20 10.44 4.05 -17.88
C LEU A 20 9.15 3.30 -18.26
N ALA A 21 8.11 4.03 -18.67
CA ALA A 21 6.88 3.44 -19.18
C ALA A 21 7.11 2.62 -20.47
N SER A 22 7.97 3.11 -21.39
CA SER A 22 8.31 2.39 -22.62
C SER A 22 9.02 1.06 -22.33
N ASN A 23 9.91 1.03 -21.33
CA ASN A 23 10.57 -0.20 -20.88
C ASN A 23 9.57 -1.21 -20.30
N GLU A 24 8.66 -0.75 -19.42
CA GLU A 24 7.59 -1.58 -18.84
C GLU A 24 6.68 -2.17 -19.92
N LEU A 25 6.26 -1.33 -20.87
CA LEU A 25 5.36 -1.71 -21.97
C LEU A 25 6.09 -2.43 -23.14
N LYS A 26 7.41 -2.62 -23.04
CA LYS A 26 8.25 -3.25 -24.06
C LYS A 26 8.06 -2.67 -25.45
N CYS A 27 8.00 -1.34 -25.56
CA CYS A 27 7.81 -0.62 -26.81
C CYS A 27 8.69 0.62 -26.92
N ALA A 28 8.82 1.21 -28.11
CA ALA A 28 9.61 2.42 -28.33
C ALA A 28 8.97 3.65 -27.62
N GLN A 29 9.81 4.57 -27.13
CA GLN A 29 9.34 5.83 -26.51
C GLN A 29 8.49 6.70 -27.47
N SER A 30 8.81 6.68 -28.77
CA SER A 30 8.02 7.34 -29.80
C SER A 30 6.59 6.78 -29.87
N ASN A 31 6.43 5.47 -29.69
CA ASN A 31 5.12 4.81 -29.66
C ASN A 31 4.32 5.25 -28.42
N VAL A 32 4.94 5.26 -27.22
CA VAL A 32 4.32 5.78 -25.99
C VAL A 32 3.87 7.23 -26.21
N THR A 33 4.77 8.09 -26.72
CA THR A 33 4.46 9.51 -26.96
C THR A 33 3.31 9.69 -27.95
N SER A 34 3.30 8.90 -29.04
CA SER A 34 2.24 8.95 -30.06
C SER A 34 0.88 8.55 -29.47
N ARG A 35 0.86 7.50 -28.67
CA ARG A 35 -0.38 7.00 -28.00
C ARG A 35 -0.92 7.99 -26.98
N ILE A 36 -0.07 8.64 -26.19
CA ILE A 36 -0.50 9.72 -25.28
C ILE A 36 -1.12 10.86 -26.09
N LYS A 37 -0.46 11.34 -27.15
CA LYS A 37 -1.01 12.39 -28.01
C LYS A 37 -2.35 12.00 -28.65
N GLN A 38 -2.47 10.73 -29.06
CA GLN A 38 -3.73 10.20 -29.62
C GLN A 38 -4.85 10.23 -28.57
N LEU A 39 -4.57 9.82 -27.32
CA LEU A 39 -5.54 9.87 -26.23
C LEU A 39 -5.97 11.30 -25.92
N GLU A 40 -5.00 12.22 -25.77
CA GLU A 40 -5.24 13.65 -25.52
C GLU A 40 -6.07 14.27 -26.65
N LYS A 41 -5.75 13.95 -27.88
CA LYS A 41 -6.53 14.39 -29.06
C LYS A 41 -7.96 13.84 -29.06
N THR A 42 -8.16 12.58 -28.68
CA THR A 42 -9.49 11.96 -28.64
C THR A 42 -10.38 12.62 -27.59
N MET A 43 -9.80 13.12 -26.50
CA MET A 43 -10.51 13.76 -25.40
C MET A 43 -10.55 15.29 -25.54
N ASP A 44 -9.77 15.84 -26.46
CA ASP A 44 -9.51 17.28 -26.59
C ASP A 44 -9.00 17.93 -25.28
N LEU A 45 -8.15 17.17 -24.56
CA LEU A 45 -7.60 17.55 -23.26
C LEU A 45 -6.12 17.19 -23.17
N THR A 46 -5.33 18.03 -22.52
CA THR A 46 -3.95 17.70 -22.14
C THR A 46 -3.96 16.96 -20.81
N LEU A 47 -3.33 15.77 -20.76
CA LEU A 47 -3.30 14.93 -19.56
C LEU A 47 -1.95 14.99 -18.84
N PHE A 48 -0.88 15.41 -19.53
CA PHE A 48 0.46 15.49 -18.94
C PHE A 48 1.11 16.86 -19.17
N HIS A 49 1.79 17.36 -18.14
CA HIS A 49 2.80 18.41 -18.27
C HIS A 49 4.18 17.81 -18.40
N ARG A 50 5.00 18.35 -19.31
CA ARG A 50 6.43 18.01 -19.39
C ARG A 50 7.20 18.83 -18.37
N VAL A 51 8.07 18.16 -17.62
CA VAL A 51 8.95 18.75 -16.63
C VAL A 51 10.40 18.30 -16.89
N PRO A 52 11.42 19.01 -16.38
CA PRO A 52 12.82 18.65 -16.64
C PRO A 52 13.19 17.22 -16.29
N LYS A 53 12.50 16.61 -15.31
CA LYS A 53 12.77 15.23 -14.83
C LYS A 53 11.72 14.20 -15.28
N GLY A 54 10.93 14.49 -16.31
CA GLY A 54 9.92 13.55 -16.80
C GLY A 54 8.57 14.18 -17.15
N VAL A 55 7.48 13.59 -16.66
CA VAL A 55 6.12 14.08 -16.87
C VAL A 55 5.32 14.01 -15.57
N ILE A 56 4.40 14.95 -15.40
CA ILE A 56 3.41 14.96 -14.30
C ILE A 56 2.02 15.10 -14.87
N LEU A 57 1.01 14.59 -14.16
CA LEU A 57 -0.38 14.76 -14.57
C LEU A 57 -0.80 16.23 -14.52
N THR A 58 -1.67 16.61 -15.43
CA THR A 58 -2.47 17.85 -15.34
C THR A 58 -3.64 17.60 -14.39
N GLU A 59 -4.40 18.64 -14.02
CA GLU A 59 -5.66 18.49 -13.27
C GLU A 59 -6.63 17.53 -14.00
N HIS A 60 -6.75 17.64 -15.32
CA HIS A 60 -7.53 16.69 -16.11
C HIS A 60 -6.97 15.26 -16.05
N GLY A 61 -5.64 15.12 -16.09
CA GLY A 61 -4.97 13.84 -15.94
C GLY A 61 -5.23 13.19 -14.58
N GLU A 62 -5.14 13.96 -13.49
CA GLU A 62 -5.43 13.48 -12.14
C GLU A 62 -6.88 13.02 -11.98
N ARG A 63 -7.83 13.76 -12.53
CA ARG A 63 -9.26 13.39 -12.52
C ARG A 63 -9.54 12.17 -13.42
N PHE A 64 -8.81 12.01 -14.51
CA PHE A 64 -8.99 10.92 -15.45
C PHE A 64 -8.32 9.63 -14.98
N TYR A 65 -7.20 9.71 -14.27
CA TYR A 65 -6.40 8.56 -13.84
C TYR A 65 -7.23 7.46 -13.12
N PRO A 66 -8.02 7.75 -12.07
CA PRO A 66 -8.84 6.72 -11.42
C PRO A 66 -9.91 6.13 -12.35
N LYS A 67 -10.43 6.89 -13.31
CA LYS A 67 -11.40 6.40 -14.28
C LYS A 67 -10.76 5.47 -15.31
N ALA A 68 -9.54 5.78 -15.75
CA ALA A 68 -8.79 4.91 -16.64
C ALA A 68 -8.49 3.55 -16.00
N LEU A 69 -8.09 3.53 -14.72
CA LEU A 69 -7.89 2.30 -13.95
C LEU A 69 -9.18 1.49 -13.83
N GLU A 70 -10.30 2.12 -13.46
CA GLU A 70 -11.60 1.46 -13.35
C GLU A 70 -12.03 0.79 -14.67
N ILE A 71 -11.84 1.47 -15.79
CA ILE A 71 -12.17 0.93 -17.12
C ILE A 71 -11.28 -0.28 -17.47
N ILE A 72 -9.97 -0.17 -17.22
CA ILE A 72 -9.02 -1.27 -17.45
C ILE A 72 -9.43 -2.48 -16.61
N HIS A 73 -9.67 -2.29 -15.33
CA HIS A 73 -10.05 -3.37 -14.42
C HIS A 73 -11.36 -4.05 -14.84
N LYS A 74 -12.42 -3.28 -15.11
CA LYS A 74 -13.70 -3.84 -15.58
C LYS A 74 -13.56 -4.65 -16.87
N MET A 75 -12.68 -4.23 -17.78
CA MET A 75 -12.42 -4.99 -18.99
C MET A 75 -11.66 -6.29 -18.71
N GLU A 76 -10.69 -6.26 -17.80
CA GLU A 76 -9.95 -7.44 -17.37
C GLU A 76 -10.87 -8.44 -16.65
N ASP A 77 -11.76 -7.97 -15.78
CA ASP A 77 -12.79 -8.79 -15.13
C ASP A 77 -13.73 -9.45 -16.15
N ALA A 78 -14.22 -8.66 -17.13
CA ALA A 78 -15.08 -9.18 -18.18
C ALA A 78 -14.37 -10.28 -18.99
N LEU A 79 -13.11 -10.08 -19.34
CA LEU A 79 -12.31 -11.09 -20.05
C LEU A 79 -12.03 -12.32 -19.18
N PHE A 80 -11.83 -12.13 -17.87
CA PHE A 80 -11.64 -13.22 -16.93
C PHE A 80 -12.90 -14.06 -16.77
N SER A 81 -14.08 -13.43 -16.66
CA SER A 81 -15.37 -14.12 -16.52
C SER A 81 -15.75 -15.00 -17.73
N LEU A 82 -15.14 -14.73 -18.89
CA LEU A 82 -15.37 -15.51 -20.12
C LEU A 82 -14.41 -16.71 -20.27
N LYS A 83 -13.38 -16.79 -19.41
CA LYS A 83 -12.45 -17.94 -19.42
C LYS A 83 -13.04 -19.04 -18.57
N ASP A 84 -13.22 -20.23 -19.17
CA ASP A 84 -13.72 -21.41 -18.48
C ASP A 84 -12.91 -21.68 -17.17
N ASN A 85 -13.62 -22.17 -16.15
CA ASN A 85 -13.18 -22.32 -14.75
C ASN A 85 -11.90 -23.16 -14.48
N GLU A 86 -11.19 -23.60 -15.49
CA GLU A 86 -9.97 -24.40 -15.34
C GLU A 86 -8.69 -23.57 -15.16
N LYS A 87 -8.72 -22.27 -15.36
CA LYS A 87 -7.55 -21.40 -15.09
C LYS A 87 -7.75 -20.68 -13.79
N ILE A 88 -7.24 -21.26 -12.74
CA ILE A 88 -7.09 -20.61 -11.43
C ILE A 88 -6.27 -19.33 -11.64
N GLY A 89 -6.88 -18.20 -11.30
CA GLY A 89 -6.35 -16.88 -11.57
C GLY A 89 -5.16 -16.49 -10.69
N GLN A 90 -4.74 -15.26 -10.83
CA GLN A 90 -3.79 -14.59 -9.96
C GLN A 90 -4.57 -13.82 -8.88
N LEU A 91 -4.11 -13.90 -7.63
CA LEU A 91 -4.60 -13.07 -6.53
C LEU A 91 -3.47 -12.18 -6.02
N LYS A 92 -3.71 -10.88 -6.01
CA LYS A 92 -2.79 -9.87 -5.49
C LYS A 92 -3.28 -9.39 -4.13
N VAL A 93 -2.48 -9.62 -3.12
CA VAL A 93 -2.80 -9.30 -1.73
C VAL A 93 -1.97 -8.11 -1.28
N GLY A 94 -2.62 -7.06 -0.78
CA GLY A 94 -1.96 -5.97 -0.09
C GLY A 94 -2.00 -6.20 1.42
N SER A 95 -0.93 -5.86 2.16
CA SER A 95 -0.92 -6.00 3.61
C SER A 95 -0.09 -4.92 4.27
N THR A 96 -0.54 -4.44 5.43
CA THR A 96 0.39 -3.74 6.32
C THR A 96 1.40 -4.72 6.90
N GLU A 97 2.60 -4.24 7.24
CA GLU A 97 3.65 -5.08 7.84
C GLU A 97 3.15 -5.81 9.09
N CYS A 98 2.38 -5.12 9.93
CA CYS A 98 1.79 -5.71 11.13
C CYS A 98 0.89 -6.91 10.81
N ASN A 99 0.02 -6.77 9.82
CA ASN A 99 -0.84 -7.87 9.39
C ASN A 99 -0.05 -8.97 8.67
N ALA A 100 1.01 -8.61 7.94
CA ALA A 100 1.89 -9.59 7.28
C ALA A 100 2.51 -10.56 8.29
N VAL A 101 3.01 -10.04 9.42
CA VAL A 101 3.61 -10.85 10.49
C VAL A 101 2.61 -11.82 11.13
N VAL A 102 1.38 -11.37 11.39
CA VAL A 102 0.43 -12.13 12.23
C VAL A 102 -0.60 -12.91 11.41
N ARG A 103 -1.14 -12.33 10.34
CA ARG A 103 -2.36 -12.83 9.67
C ARG A 103 -2.14 -13.39 8.27
N ILE A 104 -1.17 -12.84 7.55
CA ILE A 104 -0.99 -13.21 6.14
C ILE A 104 -0.51 -14.64 6.00
N SER A 105 0.45 -15.11 6.82
CA SER A 105 0.97 -16.47 6.68
C SER A 105 -0.12 -17.55 6.83
N PRO A 106 -1.00 -17.52 7.86
CA PRO A 106 -2.10 -18.48 7.95
C PRO A 106 -3.10 -18.36 6.77
N PHE A 107 -3.37 -17.14 6.30
CA PHE A 107 -4.25 -16.91 5.16
C PHE A 107 -3.66 -17.52 3.87
N LEU A 108 -2.38 -17.28 3.57
CA LEU A 108 -1.72 -17.82 2.39
C LEU A 108 -1.61 -19.34 2.42
N ILE A 109 -1.32 -19.93 3.60
CA ILE A 109 -1.27 -21.40 3.76
C ILE A 109 -2.63 -21.99 3.39
N LYS A 110 -3.72 -21.48 3.99
CA LYS A 110 -5.07 -21.96 3.73
C LYS A 110 -5.46 -21.81 2.26
N LEU A 111 -5.13 -20.66 1.67
CA LEU A 111 -5.41 -20.38 0.27
C LEU A 111 -4.64 -21.33 -0.67
N HIS A 112 -3.38 -21.64 -0.34
CA HIS A 112 -2.59 -22.59 -1.11
C HIS A 112 -3.11 -24.03 -1.00
N GLU A 113 -3.60 -24.43 0.18
CA GLU A 113 -4.25 -25.73 0.38
C GLU A 113 -5.52 -25.87 -0.45
N ASP A 114 -6.36 -24.82 -0.46
CA ASP A 114 -7.65 -24.84 -1.17
C ASP A 114 -7.48 -24.62 -2.70
N PHE A 115 -6.46 -23.87 -3.11
CA PHE A 115 -6.19 -23.50 -4.50
C PHE A 115 -4.69 -23.58 -4.86
N PRO A 116 -4.11 -24.78 -4.95
CA PRO A 116 -2.66 -24.96 -5.09
C PRO A 116 -2.05 -24.42 -6.38
N GLN A 117 -2.87 -24.18 -7.41
CA GLN A 117 -2.41 -23.63 -8.70
C GLN A 117 -2.58 -22.11 -8.80
N MET A 118 -3.17 -21.46 -7.77
CA MET A 118 -3.38 -20.01 -7.79
C MET A 118 -2.04 -19.29 -7.70
N GLN A 119 -1.84 -18.33 -8.60
CA GLN A 119 -0.70 -17.42 -8.51
C GLN A 119 -0.95 -16.36 -7.45
N LEU A 120 -0.06 -16.24 -6.49
CA LEU A 120 -0.17 -15.31 -5.37
C LEU A 120 0.93 -14.26 -5.45
N GLU A 121 0.55 -12.98 -5.37
CA GLU A 121 1.46 -11.88 -5.17
C GLU A 121 1.11 -11.18 -3.85
N LEU A 122 2.13 -10.91 -3.02
CA LEU A 122 1.98 -10.18 -1.77
C LEU A 122 2.74 -8.86 -1.83
N PHE A 123 2.05 -7.78 -1.58
CA PHE A 123 2.61 -6.44 -1.44
C PHE A 123 2.50 -5.98 0.01
N THR A 124 3.59 -5.51 0.60
CA THR A 124 3.58 -4.99 1.96
C THR A 124 3.86 -3.49 1.98
N GLY A 125 3.25 -2.81 2.95
CA GLY A 125 3.40 -1.37 3.08
C GLY A 125 2.74 -0.78 4.32
N THR A 126 2.52 0.52 4.29
CA THR A 126 1.75 1.23 5.32
C THR A 126 0.26 1.18 5.01
N THR A 127 -0.61 1.49 5.99
CA THR A 127 -2.06 1.57 5.75
C THR A 127 -2.38 2.50 4.58
N LYS A 128 -1.71 3.65 4.51
CA LYS A 128 -1.88 4.61 3.41
C LYS A 128 -1.53 3.99 2.06
N SER A 129 -0.33 3.45 1.92
CA SER A 129 0.14 2.90 0.62
C SER A 129 -0.68 1.69 0.16
N VAL A 130 -1.08 0.81 1.09
CA VAL A 130 -1.93 -0.35 0.76
C VAL A 130 -3.35 0.07 0.40
N THR A 131 -3.89 1.11 1.06
CA THR A 131 -5.19 1.69 0.69
C THR A 131 -5.14 2.33 -0.70
N GLU A 132 -4.07 3.03 -1.04
CA GLU A 132 -3.86 3.56 -2.39
C GLU A 132 -3.79 2.43 -3.43
N GLN A 133 -3.04 1.35 -3.16
CA GLN A 133 -2.92 0.21 -4.07
C GLN A 133 -4.27 -0.48 -4.35
N ILE A 134 -5.15 -0.65 -3.36
CA ILE A 134 -6.45 -1.27 -3.60
C ILE A 134 -7.40 -0.31 -4.35
N LEU A 135 -7.35 0.97 -4.07
CA LEU A 135 -8.13 1.98 -4.80
C LEU A 135 -7.68 2.13 -6.26
N ASP A 136 -6.39 1.87 -6.53
CA ASP A 136 -5.78 1.88 -7.86
C ASP A 136 -5.82 0.51 -8.56
N TYR A 137 -6.57 -0.46 -8.01
CA TYR A 137 -6.72 -1.82 -8.55
C TYR A 137 -5.38 -2.55 -8.76
N GLN A 138 -4.36 -2.21 -7.98
CA GLN A 138 -3.05 -2.88 -7.98
C GLN A 138 -3.07 -4.15 -7.13
N VAL A 139 -3.98 -4.23 -6.16
CA VAL A 139 -4.26 -5.42 -5.35
C VAL A 139 -5.76 -5.69 -5.32
N ASP A 140 -6.13 -6.96 -5.16
CA ASP A 140 -7.52 -7.42 -5.19
C ASP A 140 -8.16 -7.43 -3.79
N ILE A 141 -7.34 -7.72 -2.78
CA ILE A 141 -7.73 -7.73 -1.36
C ILE A 141 -6.64 -7.10 -0.52
N ALA A 142 -7.02 -6.43 0.57
CA ALA A 142 -6.08 -5.76 1.46
C ALA A 142 -6.35 -6.05 2.94
N PHE A 143 -5.26 -6.26 3.69
CA PHE A 143 -5.25 -6.32 5.14
C PHE A 143 -4.64 -5.04 5.68
N ILE A 144 -5.46 -4.13 6.17
CA ILE A 144 -5.02 -2.84 6.71
C ILE A 144 -5.28 -2.76 8.21
N SER A 145 -4.63 -1.83 8.88
CA SER A 145 -4.90 -1.48 10.28
C SER A 145 -5.68 -0.18 10.32
N GLY A 146 -6.67 -0.10 11.23
CA GLY A 146 -7.60 1.03 11.28
C GLY A 146 -8.74 0.92 10.26
N GLU A 147 -9.61 1.91 10.23
CA GLU A 147 -10.76 1.97 9.32
C GLU A 147 -10.33 2.54 7.96
N PRO A 148 -10.82 1.98 6.84
CA PRO A 148 -10.57 2.55 5.53
C PRO A 148 -11.28 3.91 5.40
N LYS A 149 -10.54 4.95 5.03
CA LYS A 149 -11.08 6.30 4.83
C LYS A 149 -11.67 6.49 3.42
N SER A 150 -12.40 5.48 2.90
CA SER A 150 -12.99 5.52 1.56
C SER A 150 -14.27 4.70 1.48
N ASP A 151 -15.32 5.30 0.94
CA ASP A 151 -16.61 4.66 0.65
C ASP A 151 -16.58 3.70 -0.55
N LYS A 152 -15.49 3.71 -1.31
CA LYS A 152 -15.28 2.79 -2.44
C LYS A 152 -14.79 1.41 -2.01
N LEU A 153 -14.42 1.23 -0.75
CA LEU A 153 -13.90 -0.02 -0.22
C LEU A 153 -14.96 -0.75 0.59
N MET A 154 -15.15 -2.03 0.29
CA MET A 154 -15.99 -2.92 1.07
C MET A 154 -15.17 -3.60 2.15
N VAL A 155 -15.58 -3.45 3.40
CA VAL A 155 -14.96 -4.14 4.54
C VAL A 155 -15.55 -5.55 4.63
N LEU A 156 -14.76 -6.57 4.30
CA LEU A 156 -15.18 -7.97 4.35
C LEU A 156 -15.20 -8.52 5.78
N ARG A 157 -14.23 -8.10 6.61
CA ARG A 157 -14.10 -8.55 7.99
C ARG A 157 -13.39 -7.51 8.83
N LYS A 158 -13.88 -7.30 10.07
CA LYS A 158 -13.18 -6.54 11.11
C LYS A 158 -12.63 -7.51 12.15
N ILE A 159 -11.40 -7.26 12.59
CA ILE A 159 -10.71 -8.03 13.62
C ILE A 159 -10.27 -7.03 14.68
N GLU A 160 -10.76 -7.20 15.89
CA GLU A 160 -10.33 -6.39 17.03
C GLU A 160 -8.89 -6.72 17.40
N GLU A 161 -8.14 -5.68 17.79
CA GLU A 161 -6.73 -5.78 18.11
C GLU A 161 -6.41 -4.96 19.35
N GLU A 162 -5.80 -5.60 20.33
CA GLU A 162 -5.25 -4.92 21.49
C GLU A 162 -3.96 -4.20 21.10
N ILE A 163 -3.92 -2.89 21.26
CA ILE A 163 -2.72 -2.06 21.00
C ILE A 163 -2.17 -1.54 22.31
N ALA A 164 -0.86 -1.43 22.45
CA ALA A 164 -0.19 -0.95 23.63
C ALA A 164 0.96 -0.01 23.28
N ILE A 165 1.20 0.97 24.15
CA ILE A 165 2.45 1.71 24.17
C ILE A 165 3.50 0.81 24.80
N LEU A 166 4.56 0.55 24.03
CA LEU A 166 5.65 -0.33 24.41
C LEU A 166 6.82 0.51 24.90
N GLU A 167 7.29 0.20 26.08
CA GLU A 167 8.46 0.82 26.69
C GLU A 167 9.27 -0.25 27.46
N PRO A 168 10.59 -0.08 27.56
CA PRO A 168 11.41 -1.05 28.29
C PRO A 168 11.11 -1.01 29.79
N ASN A 169 11.38 -2.12 30.47
CA ASN A 169 11.27 -2.24 31.93
C ASN A 169 12.35 -1.42 32.69
N SER A 170 12.72 -0.25 32.20
CA SER A 170 13.72 0.62 32.79
C SER A 170 13.12 1.94 33.28
N SER A 171 13.66 2.50 34.37
CA SER A 171 13.09 3.69 35.04
C SER A 171 13.40 5.02 34.33
N ASN A 172 14.16 5.04 33.25
CA ASN A 172 14.57 6.29 32.60
C ASN A 172 14.53 6.16 31.06
N VAL A 173 13.32 6.16 30.50
CA VAL A 173 13.12 6.06 29.05
C VAL A 173 12.93 7.48 28.49
N PRO A 174 13.71 7.89 27.49
CA PRO A 174 13.58 9.21 26.88
C PRO A 174 12.20 9.35 26.18
N ASN A 175 11.67 10.57 26.10
CA ASN A 175 10.46 10.86 25.34
C ASN A 175 10.72 10.88 23.82
N VAL A 176 11.29 9.80 23.34
CA VAL A 176 11.59 9.54 21.94
C VAL A 176 10.57 8.54 21.41
N THR A 177 9.94 8.85 20.27
CA THR A 177 9.04 7.90 19.61
C THR A 177 9.80 7.12 18.54
N LEU A 178 9.59 5.81 18.53
CA LEU A 178 10.13 4.90 17.53
C LEU A 178 8.97 4.49 16.63
N THR A 179 8.99 4.96 15.38
CA THR A 179 7.84 4.84 14.47
C THR A 179 8.19 4.01 13.25
N PHE A 180 7.17 3.45 12.62
CA PHE A 180 7.32 2.84 11.31
C PHE A 180 7.32 3.95 10.24
N LYS A 181 7.39 3.58 8.97
CA LYS A 181 7.37 4.53 7.86
C LYS A 181 6.12 5.42 7.88
N GLU A 182 6.22 6.60 7.27
CA GLU A 182 5.10 7.53 7.08
C GLU A 182 3.84 6.84 6.51
N GLY A 183 2.67 7.19 7.05
CA GLY A 183 1.38 6.59 6.69
C GLY A 183 1.05 5.32 7.49
N CYS A 184 1.77 5.02 8.56
CA CYS A 184 1.43 4.00 9.53
C CYS A 184 0.38 4.52 10.51
N VAL A 185 -0.73 3.81 10.65
CA VAL A 185 -1.83 4.21 11.54
C VAL A 185 -1.43 4.21 13.02
N TYR A 186 -0.53 3.34 13.42
CA TYR A 186 -0.07 3.28 14.83
C TYR A 186 0.79 4.49 15.20
N ASP A 187 1.53 5.06 14.25
CA ASP A 187 2.24 6.32 14.43
C ASP A 187 1.25 7.49 14.62
N GLU A 188 0.18 7.53 13.84
CA GLU A 188 -0.89 8.52 14.01
C GLU A 188 -1.55 8.39 15.40
N PHE A 189 -1.86 7.17 15.86
CA PHE A 189 -2.44 6.94 17.17
C PHE A 189 -1.52 7.35 18.32
N LEU A 190 -0.21 7.05 18.19
CA LEU A 190 0.77 7.44 19.22
C LEU A 190 0.92 8.96 19.30
N LYS A 191 0.95 9.65 18.17
CA LYS A 191 0.99 11.13 18.12
C LYS A 191 -0.24 11.73 18.77
N ASN A 192 -1.43 11.28 18.37
CA ASN A 192 -2.69 11.77 18.94
C ASN A 192 -2.75 11.55 20.48
N TYR A 193 -2.32 10.38 20.93
CA TYR A 193 -2.25 10.08 22.37
C TYR A 193 -1.35 11.06 23.12
N TYR A 194 -0.16 11.37 22.57
CA TYR A 194 0.77 12.29 23.21
C TYR A 194 0.26 13.75 23.18
N GLU A 195 -0.38 14.16 22.10
CA GLU A 195 -1.04 15.46 22.00
C GLU A 195 -2.17 15.61 23.02
N GLU A 196 -3.07 14.63 23.14
CA GLU A 196 -4.17 14.61 24.11
C GLU A 196 -3.66 14.64 25.57
N LYS A 197 -2.55 13.99 25.86
CA LYS A 197 -1.92 13.96 27.18
C LYS A 197 -0.99 15.14 27.46
N ASN A 198 -0.77 16.04 26.48
CA ASN A 198 0.21 17.12 26.54
C ASN A 198 1.63 16.61 26.88
N ILE A 199 2.01 15.45 26.37
CA ILE A 199 3.34 14.88 26.56
C ILE A 199 4.25 15.41 25.46
N PHE A 200 5.35 16.09 25.85
CA PHE A 200 6.34 16.58 24.91
C PHE A 200 7.19 15.43 24.36
N VAL A 201 7.26 15.33 23.03
CA VAL A 201 8.11 14.37 22.33
C VAL A 201 9.39 15.07 21.90
N GLU A 202 10.52 14.63 22.41
CA GLU A 202 11.84 15.22 22.12
C GLU A 202 12.25 14.95 20.67
N LYS A 203 11.99 13.73 20.19
CA LYS A 203 12.41 13.26 18.86
C LYS A 203 11.55 12.09 18.39
N SER A 204 11.34 12.00 17.07
CA SER A 204 10.75 10.84 16.43
C SER A 204 11.79 10.19 15.49
N LEU A 205 11.99 8.89 15.65
CA LEU A 205 12.90 8.08 14.83
C LEU A 205 12.07 7.09 14.01
N SER A 206 12.23 7.12 12.69
CA SER A 206 11.49 6.25 11.77
C SER A 206 12.36 5.10 11.28
N PHE A 207 11.80 3.89 11.30
CA PHE A 207 12.44 2.66 10.88
C PHE A 207 11.62 1.92 9.83
N GLY A 208 12.27 1.09 9.03
CA GLY A 208 11.63 0.28 8.00
C GLY A 208 11.33 -1.16 8.43
N SER A 209 11.57 -1.52 9.70
CA SER A 209 11.41 -2.88 10.21
C SER A 209 10.80 -2.87 11.62
N LEU A 210 9.79 -3.68 11.83
CA LEU A 210 9.15 -3.87 13.14
C LEU A 210 10.12 -4.50 14.17
N GLU A 211 10.94 -5.44 13.72
CA GLU A 211 11.95 -6.07 14.58
C GLU A 211 12.98 -5.04 15.07
N THR A 212 13.43 -4.14 14.19
CA THR A 212 14.34 -3.06 14.57
C THR A 212 13.69 -2.13 15.60
N ILE A 213 12.42 -1.77 15.42
CA ILE A 213 11.68 -0.95 16.39
C ILE A 213 11.64 -1.63 17.75
N LEU A 214 11.21 -2.89 17.82
CA LEU A 214 11.11 -3.65 19.06
C LEU A 214 12.48 -3.81 19.75
N SER A 215 13.53 -4.09 18.98
CA SER A 215 14.90 -4.16 19.50
C SER A 215 15.36 -2.82 20.09
N CYS A 216 15.02 -1.68 19.43
CA CYS A 216 15.34 -0.35 19.94
C CYS A 216 14.55 0.00 21.21
N VAL A 217 13.28 -0.42 21.29
CA VAL A 217 12.48 -0.28 22.54
C VAL A 217 13.14 -1.06 23.67
N LYS A 218 13.49 -2.33 23.42
CA LYS A 218 14.10 -3.22 24.42
C LYS A 218 15.39 -2.63 25.03
N VAL A 219 16.20 -1.94 24.26
CA VAL A 219 17.44 -1.30 24.75
C VAL A 219 17.24 0.12 25.29
N GLY A 220 16.01 0.62 25.38
CA GLY A 220 15.69 1.90 25.99
C GLY A 220 15.88 3.12 25.11
N MET A 221 15.92 2.96 23.78
CA MET A 221 16.06 4.10 22.87
C MET A 221 14.81 5.00 22.79
N GLY A 222 13.64 4.49 23.18
CA GLY A 222 12.39 5.21 23.13
C GLY A 222 11.19 4.30 23.28
N LYS A 223 10.01 4.81 22.89
CA LYS A 223 8.72 4.13 23.01
C LYS A 223 8.07 4.00 21.63
N THR A 224 7.22 2.98 21.48
CA THR A 224 6.41 2.80 20.27
C THR A 224 5.00 2.36 20.63
N LEU A 225 4.07 2.38 19.66
CA LEU A 225 2.73 1.81 19.79
C LEU A 225 2.55 0.73 18.74
N LEU A 226 2.28 -0.49 19.20
CA LEU A 226 2.07 -1.64 18.31
C LEU A 226 1.00 -2.59 18.87
N PRO A 227 0.44 -3.46 18.02
CA PRO A 227 -0.44 -4.54 18.46
C PRO A 227 0.30 -5.56 19.33
N MET A 228 -0.34 -5.99 20.43
CA MET A 228 0.19 -7.02 21.31
C MET A 228 0.37 -8.37 20.61
N SER A 229 -0.42 -8.63 19.57
CA SER A 229 -0.26 -9.84 18.74
C SER A 229 1.11 -9.91 18.07
N ILE A 230 1.67 -8.77 17.65
CA ILE A 230 3.01 -8.67 17.06
C ILE A 230 4.08 -8.89 18.12
N VAL A 231 3.95 -8.20 19.27
CA VAL A 231 4.90 -8.33 20.39
C VAL A 231 5.06 -9.79 20.80
N LYS A 232 3.93 -10.49 20.98
CA LYS A 232 3.89 -11.92 21.32
C LYS A 232 4.47 -12.79 20.18
N LYS A 233 4.06 -12.53 18.95
CA LYS A 233 4.53 -13.31 17.79
C LYS A 233 6.04 -13.22 17.57
N MET A 234 6.63 -12.06 17.87
CA MET A 234 8.06 -11.81 17.74
C MET A 234 8.86 -12.11 19.00
N GLY A 235 8.20 -12.53 20.08
CA GLY A 235 8.84 -12.98 21.33
C GLY A 235 9.38 -11.88 22.23
N TYR A 236 8.82 -10.67 22.13
CA TYR A 236 9.22 -9.52 22.95
C TYR A 236 8.34 -9.27 24.17
N ASP A 237 7.31 -10.07 24.39
CA ASP A 237 6.29 -9.90 25.43
C ASP A 237 6.84 -10.02 26.88
N LYS A 238 8.07 -10.51 27.04
CA LYS A 238 8.76 -10.58 28.35
C LYS A 238 9.79 -9.47 28.56
N ASP A 239 10.14 -8.77 27.51
CA ASP A 239 11.25 -7.80 27.49
C ASP A 239 10.79 -6.33 27.52
N ILE A 240 9.50 -6.11 27.18
CA ILE A 240 8.91 -4.78 26.96
C ILE A 240 7.57 -4.69 27.69
#